data_b0ad9592e15b646f2d71fbd76ca9aa58
#
_entry.id   b0ad9592e15b646f2d71fbd76ca9aa58
#
_cell.length_a   1.000
_cell.length_b   1.000
_cell.length_c   1.000
_cell.angle_alpha   90.00
_cell.angle_beta   90.00
_cell.angle_gamma   90.00
#
_symmetry.space_group_name_H-M   'P 1'
#
loop_
_entity.id
_entity.type
_entity.pdbx_description
1 polymer ?
#
loop_
_entity_poly.entity_id
_entity_poly.type
_entity_poly.pdbx_seq_one_letter_code
_entity_poly.pdbx_strand_id
1 'polypeptide(L)'
;MTAVKICGITSLQDAFAACDYGAEALGFIFYEPSPRYLKPTEARKIIKKLPRDIATVGVFVNPKISLVRNIREYCALDFIQLSGDETPDFCDHFTASMLFKVVPANQSEVLRNLDLYNARAFLIDSREPGHFGGTGKLSNWEQARAVGRKHPIILAGGLNPENVEAAIAAVSPEAVDVSSGVEISPGKKDPQKVRIFIERVRFRGGRDDNGIFNRDKKLSEASMPALSPGQR
;
A
#
# COMPACT_ATOMS: atom_id res chain seq x y z
N MET A 1 -10.05 2.36 -13.09
CA MET A 1 -9.11 1.24 -13.35
C MET A 1 -8.36 0.92 -12.07
N THR A 2 -8.01 -0.33 -11.83
CA THR A 2 -7.33 -0.74 -10.60
C THR A 2 -5.82 -0.70 -10.81
N ALA A 3 -5.10 0.08 -9.99
CA ALA A 3 -3.64 0.16 -10.03
C ALA A 3 -2.98 -1.02 -9.31
N VAL A 4 -1.68 -1.28 -9.58
CA VAL A 4 -0.93 -2.38 -8.97
C VAL A 4 0.25 -1.87 -8.16
N LYS A 5 0.33 -2.30 -6.91
CA LYS A 5 1.51 -2.14 -6.07
C LYS A 5 2.17 -3.49 -5.81
N ILE A 6 3.48 -3.58 -6.03
CA ILE A 6 4.30 -4.74 -5.65
C ILE A 6 5.08 -4.38 -4.39
N CYS A 7 4.75 -5.04 -3.28
CA CYS A 7 5.28 -4.71 -1.95
C CYS A 7 6.39 -5.67 -1.51
N GLY A 8 7.32 -5.18 -0.67
CA GLY A 8 8.43 -5.98 -0.14
C GLY A 8 9.55 -6.20 -1.16
N ILE A 9 9.86 -5.17 -1.94
CA ILE A 9 11.02 -5.15 -2.85
C ILE A 9 12.31 -5.10 -2.04
N THR A 10 13.23 -6.01 -2.33
CA THR A 10 14.54 -6.11 -1.67
C THR A 10 15.71 -6.11 -2.65
N SER A 11 15.45 -6.28 -3.94
CA SER A 11 16.48 -6.30 -4.98
C SER A 11 16.15 -5.38 -6.15
N LEU A 12 17.19 -4.89 -6.83
CA LEU A 12 17.04 -4.08 -8.04
C LEU A 12 16.42 -4.89 -9.19
N GLN A 13 16.74 -6.17 -9.27
CA GLN A 13 16.22 -7.08 -10.30
C GLN A 13 14.69 -7.22 -10.17
N ASP A 14 14.19 -7.46 -8.94
CA ASP A 14 12.76 -7.57 -8.69
C ASP A 14 12.02 -6.24 -8.94
N ALA A 15 12.68 -5.12 -8.59
CA ALA A 15 12.15 -3.79 -8.85
C ALA A 15 11.95 -3.54 -10.35
N PHE A 16 12.96 -3.79 -11.18
CA PHE A 16 12.86 -3.61 -12.62
C PHE A 16 11.85 -4.58 -13.24
N ALA A 17 11.84 -5.85 -12.86
CA ALA A 17 10.85 -6.80 -13.36
C ALA A 17 9.42 -6.31 -13.09
N ALA A 18 9.15 -5.80 -11.89
CA ALA A 18 7.83 -5.24 -11.57
C ALA A 18 7.49 -4.01 -12.41
N CYS A 19 8.45 -3.09 -12.64
CA CYS A 19 8.28 -1.92 -13.50
C CYS A 19 8.00 -2.33 -14.95
N ASP A 20 8.81 -3.23 -15.51
CA ASP A 20 8.71 -3.70 -16.90
C ASP A 20 7.36 -4.37 -17.19
N TYR A 21 6.80 -5.06 -16.19
CA TYR A 21 5.47 -5.67 -16.31
C TYR A 21 4.33 -4.69 -16.05
N GLY A 22 4.62 -3.45 -15.61
CA GLY A 22 3.63 -2.38 -15.52
C GLY A 22 3.06 -2.15 -14.12
N ALA A 23 3.80 -2.43 -13.05
CA ALA A 23 3.43 -1.95 -11.71
C ALA A 23 3.46 -0.42 -11.68
N GLU A 24 2.52 0.22 -10.97
CA GLU A 24 2.51 1.67 -10.74
C GLU A 24 3.22 2.07 -9.46
N ALA A 25 3.37 1.14 -8.51
CA ALA A 25 4.02 1.44 -7.23
C ALA A 25 4.84 0.26 -6.71
N LEU A 26 5.95 0.59 -6.03
CA LEU A 26 6.81 -0.36 -5.34
C LEU A 26 6.87 -0.05 -3.85
N GLY A 27 6.71 -1.08 -3.00
CA GLY A 27 6.78 -0.99 -1.55
C GLY A 27 8.13 -1.45 -0.99
N PHE A 28 8.73 -0.64 -0.12
CA PHE A 28 9.99 -0.90 0.58
C PHE A 28 9.73 -0.95 2.09
N ILE A 29 10.08 -2.05 2.75
CA ILE A 29 9.71 -2.30 4.15
C ILE A 29 10.84 -1.87 5.08
N PHE A 30 10.56 -0.91 5.96
CA PHE A 30 11.48 -0.38 6.97
C PHE A 30 11.10 -0.83 8.40
N TYR A 31 10.72 -2.10 8.52
CA TYR A 31 10.38 -2.76 9.78
C TYR A 31 11.32 -3.95 9.96
N GLU A 32 12.30 -3.84 10.86
CA GLU A 32 13.39 -4.82 11.04
C GLU A 32 12.94 -6.27 11.29
N PRO A 33 11.85 -6.53 12.04
CA PRO A 33 11.36 -7.90 12.21
C PRO A 33 10.80 -8.54 10.95
N SER A 34 10.55 -7.77 9.88
CA SER A 34 10.06 -8.31 8.61
C SER A 34 11.15 -9.07 7.87
N PRO A 35 10.87 -10.28 7.33
CA PRO A 35 11.81 -10.96 6.45
C PRO A 35 12.05 -10.25 5.12
N ARG A 36 11.29 -9.18 4.86
CA ARG A 36 11.40 -8.30 3.68
C ARG A 36 12.00 -6.94 4.04
N TYR A 37 12.58 -6.84 5.25
CA TYR A 37 13.25 -5.61 5.68
C TYR A 37 14.38 -5.22 4.74
N LEU A 38 14.44 -3.94 4.39
CA LEU A 38 15.51 -3.38 3.59
C LEU A 38 16.11 -2.16 4.31
N LYS A 39 17.44 -2.14 4.46
CA LYS A 39 18.12 -0.98 5.03
C LYS A 39 17.87 0.26 4.17
N PRO A 40 17.65 1.46 4.76
CA PRO A 40 17.42 2.69 4.00
C PRO A 40 18.51 2.98 2.96
N THR A 41 19.76 2.64 3.25
CA THR A 41 20.89 2.80 2.32
C THR A 41 20.73 1.95 1.06
N GLU A 42 20.24 0.73 1.18
CA GLU A 42 20.01 -0.16 0.03
C GLU A 42 18.73 0.24 -0.72
N ALA A 43 17.65 0.60 0.00
CA ALA A 43 16.44 1.10 -0.62
C ALA A 43 16.73 2.32 -1.50
N ARG A 44 17.50 3.29 -1.00
CA ARG A 44 17.91 4.47 -1.77
C ARG A 44 18.66 4.13 -3.05
N LYS A 45 19.54 3.12 -3.01
CA LYS A 45 20.28 2.67 -4.21
C LYS A 45 19.35 2.13 -5.30
N ILE A 46 18.31 1.40 -4.89
CA ILE A 46 17.29 0.89 -5.81
C ILE A 46 16.44 2.04 -6.34
N ILE A 47 15.85 2.85 -5.45
CA ILE A 47 14.91 3.93 -5.77
C ILE A 47 15.52 4.93 -6.76
N LYS A 48 16.79 5.30 -6.60
CA LYS A 48 17.49 6.21 -7.53
C LYS A 48 17.58 5.71 -8.98
N LYS A 49 17.40 4.41 -9.20
CA LYS A 49 17.49 3.78 -10.52
C LYS A 49 16.14 3.50 -11.15
N LEU A 50 15.04 3.71 -10.41
CA LEU A 50 13.69 3.46 -10.91
C LEU A 50 13.27 4.50 -11.95
N PRO A 51 12.40 4.10 -12.89
CA PRO A 51 11.71 5.05 -13.76
C PRO A 51 10.95 6.11 -12.95
N ARG A 52 10.86 7.32 -13.50
CA ARG A 52 10.25 8.47 -12.79
C ARG A 52 8.74 8.34 -12.58
N ASP A 53 8.08 7.52 -13.37
CA ASP A 53 6.63 7.27 -13.31
C ASP A 53 6.24 6.23 -12.23
N ILE A 54 7.21 5.53 -11.68
CA ILE A 54 6.98 4.54 -10.61
C ILE A 54 6.89 5.24 -9.25
N ALA A 55 5.79 5.04 -8.55
CA ALA A 55 5.62 5.54 -7.19
C ALA A 55 6.37 4.67 -6.17
N THR A 56 7.02 5.31 -5.20
CA THR A 56 7.77 4.64 -4.14
C THR A 56 7.05 4.78 -2.80
N VAL A 57 6.79 3.64 -2.15
CA VAL A 57 6.03 3.57 -0.89
C VAL A 57 6.91 3.00 0.20
N GLY A 58 7.18 3.79 1.26
CA GLY A 58 7.84 3.29 2.46
C GLY A 58 6.85 2.68 3.43
N VAL A 59 7.08 1.44 3.85
CA VAL A 59 6.22 0.69 4.77
C VAL A 59 6.83 0.67 6.16
N PHE A 60 6.05 1.12 7.14
CA PHE A 60 6.45 1.25 8.55
C PHE A 60 5.44 0.58 9.48
N VAL A 61 5.88 0.13 10.64
CA VAL A 61 5.05 -0.49 11.67
C VAL A 61 5.41 0.15 13.02
N ASN A 62 4.46 0.85 13.63
CA ASN A 62 4.61 1.55 14.92
C ASN A 62 5.93 2.34 15.05
N PRO A 63 6.31 3.15 14.05
CA PRO A 63 7.59 3.84 14.04
C PRO A 63 7.56 5.08 14.93
N LYS A 64 8.74 5.65 15.22
CA LYS A 64 8.85 7.05 15.67
C LYS A 64 8.61 7.98 14.48
N ILE A 65 7.94 9.12 14.68
CA ILE A 65 7.67 10.14 13.64
C ILE A 65 8.97 10.59 12.96
N SER A 66 10.02 10.85 13.76
CA SER A 66 11.32 11.26 13.23
C SER A 66 11.95 10.22 12.31
N LEU A 67 11.78 8.92 12.62
CA LEU A 67 12.29 7.84 11.77
C LEU A 67 11.62 7.86 10.39
N VAL A 68 10.28 7.99 10.36
CA VAL A 68 9.54 8.06 9.09
C VAL A 68 9.98 9.25 8.25
N ARG A 69 10.07 10.44 8.87
CA ARG A 69 10.50 11.67 8.18
C ARG A 69 11.91 11.53 7.61
N ASN A 70 12.85 11.04 8.41
CA ASN A 70 14.24 10.88 8.00
C ASN A 70 14.39 9.87 6.85
N ILE A 71 13.73 8.71 6.93
CA ILE A 71 13.79 7.70 5.88
C ILE A 71 13.11 8.19 4.61
N ARG A 72 11.94 8.85 4.74
CA ARG A 72 11.22 9.41 3.60
C ARG A 72 12.09 10.41 2.83
N GLU A 73 12.71 11.36 3.54
CA GLU A 73 13.59 12.35 2.94
C GLU A 73 14.85 11.71 2.35
N TYR A 74 15.52 10.85 3.13
CA TYR A 74 16.75 10.19 2.71
C TYR A 74 16.56 9.33 1.46
N CYS A 75 15.48 8.57 1.37
CA CYS A 75 15.17 7.68 0.24
C CYS A 75 14.39 8.38 -0.88
N ALA A 76 13.91 9.62 -0.67
CA ALA A 76 13.00 10.34 -1.57
C ALA A 76 11.72 9.53 -1.86
N LEU A 77 11.05 9.03 -0.80
CA LEU A 77 9.80 8.28 -0.93
C LEU A 77 8.64 9.21 -1.27
N ASP A 78 7.80 8.78 -2.19
CA ASP A 78 6.58 9.50 -2.58
C ASP A 78 5.47 9.35 -1.54
N PHE A 79 5.30 8.12 -1.02
CA PHE A 79 4.23 7.77 -0.09
C PHE A 79 4.75 7.07 1.16
N ILE A 80 3.97 7.20 2.24
CA ILE A 80 4.16 6.54 3.52
C ILE A 80 3.00 5.57 3.71
N GLN A 81 3.29 4.32 4.05
CA GLN A 81 2.31 3.33 4.47
C GLN A 81 2.55 2.99 5.94
N LEU A 82 1.55 3.26 6.78
CA LEU A 82 1.55 2.93 8.20
C LEU A 82 0.77 1.63 8.41
N SER A 83 1.50 0.59 8.80
CA SER A 83 0.99 -0.79 8.87
C SER A 83 0.86 -1.33 10.30
N GLY A 84 1.08 -0.49 11.30
CA GLY A 84 0.94 -0.79 12.72
C GLY A 84 -0.43 -0.40 13.29
N ASP A 85 -0.42 -0.08 14.57
CA ASP A 85 -1.60 0.35 15.33
C ASP A 85 -1.55 1.88 15.58
N GLU A 86 -0.95 2.62 14.61
CA GLU A 86 -0.81 4.06 14.69
C GLU A 86 -2.19 4.73 14.77
N THR A 87 -2.35 5.64 15.74
CA THR A 87 -3.59 6.38 16.00
C THR A 87 -3.85 7.47 14.95
N PRO A 88 -5.08 8.02 14.86
CA PRO A 88 -5.36 9.20 14.03
C PRO A 88 -4.41 10.35 14.32
N ASP A 89 -4.17 10.71 15.60
CA ASP A 89 -3.24 11.76 16.01
C ASP A 89 -1.82 11.53 15.50
N PHE A 90 -1.38 10.26 15.47
CA PHE A 90 -0.08 9.92 14.88
C PHE A 90 -0.07 10.16 13.38
N CYS A 91 -1.15 9.80 12.68
CA CYS A 91 -1.29 9.99 11.24
C CYS A 91 -1.27 11.46 10.85
N ASP A 92 -1.83 12.36 11.68
CA ASP A 92 -1.89 13.80 11.44
C ASP A 92 -0.51 14.49 11.45
N HIS A 93 0.54 13.80 11.88
CA HIS A 93 1.92 14.29 11.71
C HIS A 93 2.43 14.22 10.27
N PHE A 94 1.67 13.62 9.36
CA PHE A 94 2.02 13.45 7.94
C PHE A 94 0.94 14.07 7.05
N THR A 95 1.34 14.51 5.85
CA THR A 95 0.39 15.04 4.87
C THR A 95 -0.52 13.92 4.37
N ALA A 96 -1.82 14.09 4.50
CA ALA A 96 -2.81 13.09 4.12
C ALA A 96 -2.65 12.58 2.68
N SER A 97 -2.32 13.47 1.73
CA SER A 97 -2.16 13.12 0.31
C SER A 97 -1.01 12.13 0.03
N MET A 98 -0.13 11.90 0.99
CA MET A 98 0.97 10.92 0.87
C MET A 98 0.83 9.72 1.80
N LEU A 99 -0.25 9.64 2.59
CA LEU A 99 -0.39 8.63 3.63
C LEU A 99 -1.37 7.53 3.22
N PHE A 100 -0.93 6.29 3.32
CA PHE A 100 -1.77 5.09 3.30
C PHE A 100 -1.82 4.50 4.70
N LYS A 101 -3.02 4.26 5.23
CA LYS A 101 -3.19 3.59 6.54
C LYS A 101 -3.66 2.15 6.32
N VAL A 102 -2.92 1.20 6.87
CA VAL A 102 -3.32 -0.21 6.84
C VAL A 102 -4.36 -0.46 7.93
N VAL A 103 -5.43 -1.14 7.53
CA VAL A 103 -6.56 -1.49 8.40
C VAL A 103 -6.83 -2.98 8.27
N PRO A 104 -6.85 -3.72 9.39
CA PRO A 104 -7.23 -5.13 9.36
C PRO A 104 -8.70 -5.31 8.99
N ALA A 105 -8.96 -6.16 8.00
CA ALA A 105 -10.33 -6.42 7.52
C ALA A 105 -11.25 -7.03 8.59
N ASN A 106 -10.71 -7.60 9.67
CA ASN A 106 -11.46 -8.24 10.75
C ASN A 106 -11.68 -7.36 12.00
N GLN A 107 -11.21 -6.10 12.00
CA GLN A 107 -11.36 -5.17 13.12
C GLN A 107 -12.53 -4.21 12.89
N SER A 108 -13.74 -4.65 13.17
CA SER A 108 -14.97 -3.87 12.94
C SER A 108 -15.00 -2.51 13.65
N GLU A 109 -14.32 -2.37 14.79
CA GLU A 109 -14.24 -1.11 15.52
C GLU A 109 -13.38 -0.07 14.77
N VAL A 110 -12.20 -0.47 14.27
CA VAL A 110 -11.34 0.41 13.47
C VAL A 110 -12.04 0.79 12.17
N LEU A 111 -12.71 -0.18 11.52
CA LEU A 111 -13.45 0.07 10.28
C LEU A 111 -14.61 1.07 10.44
N ARG A 112 -15.21 1.18 11.63
CA ARG A 112 -16.25 2.17 11.92
C ARG A 112 -15.70 3.58 12.15
N ASN A 113 -14.43 3.70 12.50
CA ASN A 113 -13.79 4.95 12.88
C ASN A 113 -12.79 5.47 11.83
N LEU A 114 -12.90 5.01 10.58
CA LEU A 114 -11.99 5.42 9.49
C LEU A 114 -12.06 6.92 9.20
N ASP A 115 -13.22 7.54 9.40
CA ASP A 115 -13.41 8.99 9.23
C ASP A 115 -12.53 9.83 10.17
N LEU A 116 -11.97 9.24 11.23
CA LEU A 116 -11.02 9.92 12.12
C LEU A 116 -9.60 9.98 11.53
N TYR A 117 -9.29 9.17 10.54
CA TYR A 117 -7.96 9.12 9.94
C TYR A 117 -7.88 10.02 8.71
N ASN A 118 -6.97 10.97 8.75
CA ASN A 118 -6.66 11.81 7.60
C ASN A 118 -5.63 11.11 6.71
N ALA A 119 -6.09 10.28 5.78
CA ALA A 119 -5.27 9.47 4.89
C ALA A 119 -5.76 9.53 3.43
N ARG A 120 -4.83 9.34 2.49
CA ARG A 120 -5.13 9.28 1.04
C ARG A 120 -5.99 8.08 0.68
N ALA A 121 -5.70 6.94 1.29
CA ALA A 121 -6.45 5.71 1.13
C ALA A 121 -6.20 4.76 2.30
N PHE A 122 -7.12 3.81 2.46
CA PHE A 122 -6.98 2.71 3.41
C PHE A 122 -6.54 1.45 2.69
N LEU A 123 -5.48 0.81 3.19
CA LEU A 123 -5.06 -0.49 2.71
C LEU A 123 -5.72 -1.56 3.58
N ILE A 124 -6.64 -2.31 2.98
CA ILE A 124 -7.39 -3.37 3.67
C ILE A 124 -6.63 -4.67 3.55
N ASP A 125 -6.14 -5.18 4.67
CA ASP A 125 -5.32 -6.40 4.76
C ASP A 125 -6.00 -7.47 5.61
N SER A 126 -5.68 -8.72 5.35
CA SER A 126 -6.12 -9.91 6.11
C SER A 126 -5.35 -10.16 7.40
N ARG A 127 -4.51 -9.20 7.86
CA ARG A 127 -3.64 -9.41 9.01
C ARG A 127 -4.43 -9.80 10.27
N GLU A 128 -3.83 -10.70 11.07
CA GLU A 128 -4.30 -11.00 12.41
C GLU A 128 -3.68 -10.03 13.45
N PRO A 129 -4.34 -9.77 14.58
CA PRO A 129 -3.77 -8.95 15.66
C PRO A 129 -2.37 -9.45 16.06
N GLY A 130 -1.40 -8.52 16.13
CA GLY A 130 -0.02 -8.85 16.47
C GLY A 130 0.85 -9.43 15.35
N HIS A 131 0.28 -9.69 14.15
CA HIS A 131 1.03 -10.12 12.98
C HIS A 131 1.01 -9.04 11.90
N PHE A 132 2.14 -8.41 11.64
CA PHE A 132 2.25 -7.30 10.68
C PHE A 132 2.71 -7.80 9.31
N GLY A 133 1.73 -8.14 8.45
CA GLY A 133 1.91 -8.46 7.02
C GLY A 133 2.17 -9.93 6.68
N GLY A 134 1.81 -10.31 5.46
CA GLY A 134 2.27 -11.55 4.81
C GLY A 134 1.69 -12.87 5.33
N THR A 135 0.53 -12.89 5.98
CA THR A 135 -0.09 -14.13 6.49
C THR A 135 -0.59 -15.07 5.39
N GLY A 136 -0.74 -14.58 4.15
CA GLY A 136 -1.27 -15.37 3.02
C GLY A 136 -2.76 -15.69 3.11
N LYS A 137 -3.47 -15.27 4.17
CA LYS A 137 -4.91 -15.44 4.30
C LYS A 137 -5.65 -14.41 3.47
N LEU A 138 -6.81 -14.80 2.91
CA LEU A 138 -7.68 -13.89 2.16
C LEU A 138 -8.30 -12.85 3.10
N SER A 139 -8.30 -11.59 2.66
CA SER A 139 -9.04 -10.52 3.31
C SER A 139 -10.55 -10.74 3.17
N ASN A 140 -11.32 -10.19 4.10
CA ASN A 140 -12.77 -10.18 3.99
C ASN A 140 -13.20 -9.17 2.92
N TRP A 141 -13.48 -9.66 1.71
CA TRP A 141 -13.83 -8.82 0.56
C TRP A 141 -15.16 -8.08 0.74
N GLU A 142 -16.09 -8.63 1.50
CA GLU A 142 -17.36 -7.96 1.80
C GLU A 142 -17.12 -6.70 2.63
N GLN A 143 -16.31 -6.81 3.69
CA GLN A 143 -15.93 -5.65 4.50
C GLN A 143 -15.09 -4.66 3.70
N ALA A 144 -14.13 -5.12 2.89
CA ALA A 144 -13.35 -4.26 2.01
C ALA A 144 -14.25 -3.46 1.06
N ARG A 145 -15.25 -4.13 0.45
CA ARG A 145 -16.25 -3.47 -0.41
C ARG A 145 -17.09 -2.44 0.35
N ALA A 146 -17.47 -2.75 1.59
CA ALA A 146 -18.25 -1.81 2.43
C ALA A 146 -17.44 -0.53 2.73
N VAL A 147 -16.14 -0.66 3.03
CA VAL A 147 -15.23 0.47 3.21
C VAL A 147 -15.07 1.25 1.90
N GLY A 148 -14.84 0.56 0.79
CA GLY A 148 -14.63 1.16 -0.54
C GLY A 148 -15.79 2.01 -1.07
N ARG A 149 -17.00 1.86 -0.49
CA ARG A 149 -18.13 2.75 -0.81
C ARG A 149 -17.99 4.16 -0.25
N LYS A 150 -17.14 4.36 0.76
CA LYS A 150 -16.99 5.63 1.48
C LYS A 150 -15.58 6.21 1.36
N HIS A 151 -14.58 5.36 1.20
CA HIS A 151 -13.17 5.74 1.21
C HIS A 151 -12.42 5.10 0.05
N PRO A 152 -11.41 5.77 -0.53
CA PRO A 152 -10.48 5.12 -1.44
C PRO A 152 -9.76 3.97 -0.74
N ILE A 153 -9.70 2.78 -1.39
CA ILE A 153 -9.07 1.61 -0.81
C ILE A 153 -8.02 0.98 -1.71
N ILE A 154 -7.01 0.41 -1.08
CA ILE A 154 -6.04 -0.50 -1.66
C ILE A 154 -6.34 -1.88 -1.09
N LEU A 155 -6.69 -2.85 -1.93
CA LEU A 155 -6.98 -4.20 -1.46
C LEU A 155 -5.69 -5.01 -1.36
N ALA A 156 -5.45 -5.60 -0.19
CA ALA A 156 -4.33 -6.47 0.11
C ALA A 156 -4.78 -7.74 0.81
N GLY A 157 -3.82 -8.53 1.30
CA GLY A 157 -4.10 -9.74 2.09
C GLY A 157 -4.40 -10.97 1.25
N GLY A 158 -3.40 -11.86 1.11
CA GLY A 158 -3.52 -13.14 0.43
C GLY A 158 -3.78 -13.08 -1.06
N LEU A 159 -3.63 -11.89 -1.69
CA LEU A 159 -3.74 -11.78 -3.15
C LEU A 159 -2.60 -12.52 -3.84
N ASN A 160 -2.95 -13.14 -4.97
CA ASN A 160 -2.04 -13.89 -5.82
C ASN A 160 -2.60 -13.90 -7.26
N PRO A 161 -1.86 -14.43 -8.26
CA PRO A 161 -2.37 -14.52 -9.61
C PRO A 161 -3.72 -15.23 -9.74
N GLU A 162 -3.99 -16.25 -8.93
CA GLU A 162 -5.16 -17.12 -9.07
C GLU A 162 -6.46 -16.43 -8.59
N ASN A 163 -6.37 -15.44 -7.67
CA ASN A 163 -7.55 -14.86 -7.02
C ASN A 163 -7.76 -13.36 -7.31
N VAL A 164 -6.77 -12.64 -7.86
CA VAL A 164 -6.83 -11.18 -7.99
C VAL A 164 -7.99 -10.69 -8.87
N GLU A 165 -8.33 -11.42 -9.95
CA GLU A 165 -9.46 -11.05 -10.81
C GLU A 165 -10.80 -11.13 -10.07
N ALA A 166 -11.00 -12.20 -9.28
CA ALA A 166 -12.19 -12.37 -8.46
C ALA A 166 -12.26 -11.29 -7.35
N ALA A 167 -11.11 -10.98 -6.73
CA ALA A 167 -11.00 -9.93 -5.73
C ALA A 167 -11.40 -8.55 -6.27
N ILE A 168 -10.88 -8.18 -7.45
CA ILE A 168 -11.23 -6.92 -8.11
C ILE A 168 -12.71 -6.87 -8.47
N ALA A 169 -13.26 -7.98 -9.00
CA ALA A 169 -14.69 -8.06 -9.34
C ALA A 169 -15.60 -7.90 -8.12
N ALA A 170 -15.19 -8.46 -6.98
CA ALA A 170 -15.99 -8.40 -5.75
C ALA A 170 -15.90 -7.02 -5.06
N VAL A 171 -14.74 -6.37 -5.09
CA VAL A 171 -14.45 -5.19 -4.25
C VAL A 171 -14.43 -3.89 -5.05
N SER A 172 -13.97 -3.92 -6.31
CA SER A 172 -13.73 -2.75 -7.16
C SER A 172 -12.78 -1.70 -6.51
N PRO A 173 -11.59 -2.12 -6.04
CA PRO A 173 -10.67 -1.22 -5.35
C PRO A 173 -9.94 -0.28 -6.34
N GLU A 174 -9.45 0.86 -5.85
CA GLU A 174 -8.58 1.76 -6.62
C GLU A 174 -7.24 1.13 -6.96
N ALA A 175 -6.73 0.29 -6.05
CA ALA A 175 -5.50 -0.46 -6.29
C ALA A 175 -5.53 -1.82 -5.60
N VAL A 176 -4.65 -2.72 -6.06
CA VAL A 176 -4.31 -3.96 -5.38
C VAL A 176 -2.85 -3.92 -4.93
N ASP A 177 -2.58 -4.49 -3.75
CA ASP A 177 -1.24 -4.63 -3.19
C ASP A 177 -0.90 -6.10 -2.97
N VAL A 178 0.21 -6.55 -3.53
CA VAL A 178 0.66 -7.94 -3.39
C VAL A 178 2.11 -8.02 -2.90
N SER A 179 2.37 -8.95 -1.99
CA SER A 179 3.73 -9.25 -1.51
C SER A 179 4.04 -10.72 -1.64
N SER A 180 3.63 -11.56 -0.67
CA SER A 180 3.96 -12.99 -0.63
C SER A 180 3.36 -13.80 -1.77
N GLY A 181 2.19 -13.42 -2.28
CA GLY A 181 1.52 -14.14 -3.37
C GLY A 181 2.28 -14.17 -4.71
N VAL A 182 3.30 -13.35 -4.86
CA VAL A 182 4.17 -13.29 -6.04
C VAL A 182 5.65 -13.53 -5.68
N GLU A 183 5.91 -14.30 -4.62
CA GLU A 183 7.27 -14.62 -4.17
C GLU A 183 7.65 -16.09 -4.42
N ILE A 184 8.95 -16.32 -4.58
CA ILE A 184 9.60 -17.65 -4.51
C ILE A 184 9.88 -17.97 -3.04
N SER A 185 10.39 -16.99 -2.31
CA SER A 185 10.68 -17.02 -0.88
C SER A 185 10.56 -15.61 -0.31
N PRO A 186 10.40 -15.41 1.01
CA PRO A 186 10.25 -14.09 1.60
C PRO A 186 11.33 -13.10 1.12
N GLY A 187 10.91 -11.99 0.51
CA GLY A 187 11.79 -10.95 -0.03
C GLY A 187 12.36 -11.24 -1.41
N LYS A 188 12.05 -12.38 -2.04
CA LYS A 188 12.48 -12.70 -3.41
C LYS A 188 11.26 -12.91 -4.31
N LYS A 189 11.04 -12.01 -5.26
CA LYS A 189 9.90 -12.10 -6.19
C LYS A 189 10.11 -13.19 -7.23
N ASP A 190 8.99 -13.79 -7.65
CA ASP A 190 8.91 -14.66 -8.83
C ASP A 190 8.51 -13.78 -10.02
N PRO A 191 9.39 -13.53 -10.99
CA PRO A 191 9.07 -12.64 -12.11
C PRO A 191 7.86 -13.12 -12.93
N GLN A 192 7.66 -14.45 -13.04
CA GLN A 192 6.50 -14.99 -13.77
C GLN A 192 5.19 -14.73 -13.02
N LYS A 193 5.19 -14.94 -11.69
CA LYS A 193 4.01 -14.63 -10.87
C LYS A 193 3.70 -13.14 -10.87
N VAL A 194 4.71 -12.26 -10.78
CA VAL A 194 4.54 -10.81 -10.89
C VAL A 194 3.90 -10.45 -12.23
N ARG A 195 4.43 -10.98 -13.33
CA ARG A 195 3.90 -10.75 -14.67
C ARG A 195 2.44 -11.18 -14.78
N ILE A 196 2.13 -12.43 -14.42
CA ILE A 196 0.77 -12.97 -14.52
C ILE A 196 -0.21 -12.18 -13.63
N PHE A 197 0.22 -11.80 -12.41
CA PHE A 197 -0.60 -10.99 -11.51
C PHE A 197 -0.99 -9.66 -12.16
N ILE A 198 -0.02 -8.94 -12.71
CA ILE A 198 -0.25 -7.65 -13.37
C ILE A 198 -1.11 -7.82 -14.63
N GLU A 199 -0.83 -8.82 -15.48
CA GLU A 199 -1.63 -9.12 -16.67
C GLU A 199 -3.10 -9.37 -16.31
N ARG A 200 -3.39 -10.13 -15.25
CA ARG A 200 -4.75 -10.39 -14.78
C ARG A 200 -5.47 -9.14 -14.26
N VAL A 201 -4.76 -8.25 -13.58
CA VAL A 201 -5.33 -6.95 -13.19
C VAL A 201 -5.66 -6.11 -14.42
N ARG A 202 -4.81 -6.08 -15.44
CA ARG A 202 -4.98 -5.31 -16.68
C ARG A 202 -6.09 -5.83 -17.59
N PHE A 203 -6.31 -7.13 -17.63
CA PHE A 203 -7.34 -7.74 -18.48
C PHE A 203 -8.73 -7.12 -18.25
N ARG A 204 -9.00 -6.57 -17.08
CA ARG A 204 -10.26 -5.90 -16.74
C ARG A 204 -10.25 -4.37 -16.83
N GLY A 205 -9.11 -3.67 -17.02
CA GLY A 205 -9.13 -2.23 -16.77
C GLY A 205 -8.14 -1.32 -17.49
N GLY A 206 -7.14 -1.81 -18.21
CA GLY A 206 -6.11 -0.94 -18.81
C GLY A 206 -5.16 -0.27 -17.77
N ARG A 207 -4.33 0.70 -18.21
CA ARG A 207 -3.41 1.47 -17.35
C ARG A 207 -4.11 2.70 -16.79
N ASP A 208 -3.97 2.99 -15.51
CA ASP A 208 -4.54 4.16 -14.85
C ASP A 208 -3.47 5.22 -14.59
N ASP A 209 -3.32 6.17 -15.53
CA ASP A 209 -2.36 7.26 -15.40
C ASP A 209 -2.76 8.32 -14.36
N ASN A 210 -4.01 8.30 -13.86
CA ASN A 210 -4.56 9.23 -12.86
C ASN A 210 -4.96 8.57 -11.53
N GLY A 211 -4.44 7.38 -11.25
CA GLY A 211 -4.82 6.55 -10.11
C GLY A 211 -4.35 7.04 -8.74
N ILE A 212 -4.54 6.16 -7.75
CA ILE A 212 -4.24 6.42 -6.34
C ILE A 212 -2.75 6.72 -6.08
N PHE A 213 -1.85 6.26 -6.96
CA PHE A 213 -0.40 6.49 -6.86
C PHE A 213 0.08 7.73 -7.62
N ASN A 214 -0.82 8.53 -8.20
CA ASN A 214 -0.46 9.79 -8.83
C ASN A 214 0.00 10.81 -7.76
N ARG A 215 1.24 11.31 -7.88
CA ARG A 215 1.89 12.23 -6.93
C ARG A 215 1.23 13.62 -6.92
N ASP A 216 0.72 14.04 -8.07
CA ASP A 216 0.15 15.38 -8.27
C ASP A 216 -1.33 15.47 -7.88
N LYS A 217 -1.97 14.33 -7.61
CA LYS A 217 -3.39 14.29 -7.23
C LYS A 217 -3.58 14.82 -5.80
N LYS A 218 -4.03 16.06 -5.68
CA LYS A 218 -4.53 16.60 -4.41
C LYS A 218 -5.80 15.85 -3.98
N LEU A 219 -5.98 15.63 -2.67
CA LEU A 219 -7.25 15.16 -2.14
C LEU A 219 -8.33 16.20 -2.49
N SER A 220 -9.47 15.76 -3.01
CA SER A 220 -10.61 16.64 -3.20
C SER A 220 -11.11 17.10 -1.81
N GLU A 221 -11.53 18.38 -1.70
CA GLU A 221 -12.03 18.94 -0.44
C GLU A 221 -13.20 18.14 0.16
N ALA A 222 -13.92 17.38 -0.66
CA ALA A 222 -15.00 16.48 -0.24
C ALA A 222 -14.55 15.26 0.57
N SER A 223 -13.25 14.92 0.58
CA SER A 223 -12.68 13.79 1.34
C SER A 223 -12.02 14.23 2.67
N MET A 224 -12.04 15.51 2.98
CA MET A 224 -11.51 16.01 4.25
C MET A 224 -12.62 15.95 5.31
N PRO A 225 -12.42 15.27 6.45
CA PRO A 225 -13.34 15.41 7.58
C PRO A 225 -13.40 16.89 7.98
N ALA A 226 -14.61 17.41 8.19
CA ALA A 226 -14.80 18.77 8.64
C ALA A 226 -14.10 18.94 10.00
N LEU A 227 -13.11 19.82 10.06
CA LEU A 227 -12.49 20.23 11.30
C LEU A 227 -13.57 20.82 12.22
N SER A 228 -13.83 20.19 13.35
CA SER A 228 -14.74 20.68 14.37
C SER A 228 -14.30 22.10 14.78
N PRO A 229 -15.19 23.11 14.80
CA PRO A 229 -14.85 24.45 15.25
C PRO A 229 -14.70 24.45 16.78
N GLY A 230 -13.48 24.31 17.29
CA GLY A 230 -13.23 24.32 18.73
C GLY A 230 -11.82 24.05 19.23
N GLN A 231 -10.79 24.25 18.42
CA GLN A 231 -9.40 24.30 18.93
C GLN A 231 -8.63 25.41 18.19
N ARG A 232 -8.77 26.62 18.72
CA ARG A 232 -7.80 27.71 18.52
C ARG A 232 -7.05 27.92 19.83
#